data_2ac8048e5f13e07496156736f5cc825c
#
_entry.id   2ac8048e5f13e07496156736f5cc825c
#
_cell.length_a   1.000
_cell.length_b   1.000
_cell.length_c   1.000
_cell.angle_alpha   90.00
_cell.angle_beta   90.00
_cell.angle_gamma   90.00
#
_symmetry.space_group_name_H-M   'P 1'
#
loop_
_entity.id
_entity.type
_entity.pdbx_description
1 polymer ?
#
loop_
_entity_poly.entity_id
_entity_poly.type
_entity_poly.pdbx_seq_one_letter_code
_entity_poly.pdbx_strand_id
1 'polypeptide(L)'
;SKGELVGCAHTAPLAEFDKVVAAAVSAGRPIHFLPPSRYYNTMKIATLTGIPMEAVRKVAAMDMDGGRHASEELVKAVVALRIVKEQCEIEEIDKACDLGYLMHTEARRGCKPGVLEQEIVGRMEGITLSKGWGVSFTTILSQNGETLHNHTHHQIITPGRLLVVDAGAESNAHYASDF
;
A
#
# COMPACT_ATOMS: atom_id res chain seq x y z
N SER A 1 -5.21 -5.42 28.36
CA SER A 1 -5.12 -3.98 28.00
C SER A 1 -5.07 -3.81 26.47
N LYS A 2 -5.34 -2.60 25.97
CA LYS A 2 -5.19 -2.32 24.52
C LYS A 2 -3.75 -2.53 24.05
N GLY A 3 -2.78 -2.32 24.92
CA GLY A 3 -1.37 -2.56 24.61
C GLY A 3 -1.04 -4.03 24.39
N GLU A 4 -1.65 -4.94 25.15
CA GLU A 4 -1.49 -6.38 24.95
C GLU A 4 -2.00 -6.84 23.59
N LEU A 5 -3.13 -6.27 23.13
CA LEU A 5 -3.72 -6.61 21.84
C LEU A 5 -2.83 -6.24 20.64
N VAL A 6 -2.00 -5.22 20.79
CA VAL A 6 -1.13 -4.70 19.71
C VAL A 6 0.36 -4.94 19.98
N GLY A 7 0.69 -5.74 21.00
CA GLY A 7 2.07 -6.06 21.36
C GLY A 7 2.89 -4.87 21.88
N CYS A 8 2.25 -3.77 22.30
CA CYS A 8 2.92 -2.58 22.82
C CYS A 8 2.82 -2.51 24.33
N ALA A 9 3.94 -2.45 25.04
CA ALA A 9 3.97 -2.35 26.51
C ALA A 9 3.29 -1.06 27.02
N HIS A 10 3.40 0.02 26.25
CA HIS A 10 2.86 1.33 26.61
C HIS A 10 2.00 1.88 25.50
N THR A 11 0.81 2.35 25.86
CA THR A 11 -0.10 3.07 24.97
C THR A 11 -0.58 4.35 25.64
N ALA A 12 -0.86 5.38 24.84
CA ALA A 12 -1.37 6.66 25.32
C ALA A 12 -2.52 7.14 24.42
N PRO A 13 -3.36 8.05 24.88
CA PRO A 13 -4.34 8.71 24.04
C PRO A 13 -3.67 9.41 22.85
N LEU A 14 -4.31 9.38 21.66
CA LEU A 14 -3.75 9.99 20.45
C LEU A 14 -3.47 11.50 20.64
N ALA A 15 -4.25 12.20 21.47
CA ALA A 15 -4.03 13.61 21.77
C ALA A 15 -2.69 13.91 22.48
N GLU A 16 -2.05 12.90 23.07
CA GLU A 16 -0.72 13.07 23.67
C GLU A 16 0.38 13.12 22.60
N PHE A 17 0.14 12.57 21.42
CA PHE A 17 1.10 12.56 20.32
C PHE A 17 1.56 13.97 19.94
N ASP A 18 0.62 14.88 19.77
CA ASP A 18 0.90 16.27 19.38
C ASP A 18 1.76 16.97 20.43
N LYS A 19 1.50 16.72 21.73
CA LYS A 19 2.28 17.28 22.86
C LYS A 19 3.71 16.74 22.84
N VAL A 20 3.90 15.44 22.59
CA VAL A 20 5.22 14.81 22.52
C VAL A 20 6.04 15.39 21.37
N VAL A 21 5.44 15.56 20.20
CA VAL A 21 6.11 16.18 19.05
C VAL A 21 6.43 17.65 19.34
N ALA A 22 5.51 18.43 19.89
CA ALA A 22 5.74 19.83 20.24
C ALA A 22 6.87 19.98 21.26
N ALA A 23 6.95 19.10 22.26
CA ALA A 23 8.04 19.10 23.25
C ALA A 23 9.39 18.78 22.59
N ALA A 24 9.43 17.84 21.64
CA ALA A 24 10.64 17.51 20.90
C ALA A 24 11.12 18.68 20.03
N VAL A 25 10.20 19.33 19.33
CA VAL A 25 10.49 20.53 18.51
C VAL A 25 11.01 21.67 19.39
N SER A 26 10.36 21.95 20.52
CA SER A 26 10.75 23.00 21.46
C SER A 26 12.12 22.74 22.10
N ALA A 27 12.48 21.48 22.26
CA ALA A 27 13.80 21.07 22.76
C ALA A 27 14.89 21.07 21.65
N GLY A 28 14.58 21.51 20.44
CA GLY A 28 15.51 21.54 19.31
C GLY A 28 15.95 20.15 18.83
N ARG A 29 15.21 19.09 19.16
CA ARG A 29 15.52 17.73 18.70
C ARG A 29 15.17 17.59 17.22
N PRO A 30 15.99 16.90 16.42
CA PRO A 30 15.64 16.58 15.04
C PRO A 30 14.38 15.69 15.00
N ILE A 31 13.49 15.98 14.08
CA ILE A 31 12.30 15.18 13.85
C ILE A 31 12.51 14.38 12.57
N HIS A 32 12.50 13.07 12.72
CA HIS A 32 12.65 12.14 11.60
C HIS A 32 11.30 11.62 11.17
N PHE A 33 11.05 11.56 9.87
CA PHE A 33 9.85 11.01 9.27
C PHE A 33 10.17 10.34 7.93
N LEU A 34 9.36 9.36 7.55
CA LEU A 34 9.44 8.77 6.23
C LEU A 34 8.85 9.73 5.19
N PRO A 35 9.33 9.70 3.93
CA PRO A 35 8.78 10.51 2.86
C PRO A 35 7.27 10.35 2.73
N PRO A 36 6.46 11.42 2.92
CA PRO A 36 5.02 11.30 2.84
C PRO A 36 4.56 11.20 1.38
N SER A 37 3.81 10.15 1.05
CA SER A 37 3.24 9.94 -0.29
C SER A 37 1.91 10.68 -0.50
N ARG A 38 1.22 11.07 0.59
CA ARG A 38 -0.10 11.72 0.54
C ARG A 38 -0.02 13.15 1.03
N TYR A 39 -0.71 14.06 0.34
CA TYR A 39 -0.77 15.48 0.69
C TYR A 39 -1.20 15.72 2.14
N TYR A 40 -2.19 14.97 2.63
CA TYR A 40 -2.62 15.03 4.02
C TYR A 40 -1.48 14.78 5.02
N ASN A 41 -0.65 13.77 4.76
CA ASN A 41 0.49 13.47 5.62
C ASN A 41 1.54 14.57 5.57
N THR A 42 1.78 15.17 4.40
CA THR A 42 2.65 16.34 4.24
C THR A 42 2.17 17.51 5.09
N MET A 43 0.87 17.83 5.02
CA MET A 43 0.27 18.88 5.84
C MET A 43 0.40 18.59 7.34
N LYS A 44 0.11 17.35 7.74
CA LYS A 44 0.16 16.95 9.15
C LYS A 44 1.59 17.06 9.71
N ILE A 45 2.59 16.62 8.97
CA ILE A 45 4.00 16.75 9.35
C ILE A 45 4.37 18.23 9.48
N ALA A 46 4.06 19.06 8.47
CA ALA A 46 4.34 20.49 8.51
C ALA A 46 3.69 21.18 9.71
N THR A 47 2.42 20.88 9.99
CA THR A 47 1.69 21.46 11.12
C THR A 47 2.29 21.06 12.46
N LEU A 48 2.63 19.78 12.64
CA LEU A 48 3.13 19.26 13.91
C LEU A 48 4.57 19.70 14.22
N THR A 49 5.39 19.85 13.18
CA THR A 49 6.84 20.09 13.32
C THR A 49 7.24 21.55 13.11
N GLY A 50 6.37 22.36 12.50
CA GLY A 50 6.70 23.72 12.06
C GLY A 50 7.60 23.76 10.82
N ILE A 51 7.88 22.61 10.20
CA ILE A 51 8.69 22.52 8.97
C ILE A 51 7.88 23.06 7.80
N PRO A 52 8.43 23.93 6.96
CA PRO A 52 7.71 24.41 5.78
C PRO A 52 7.25 23.26 4.88
N MET A 53 6.04 23.35 4.34
CA MET A 53 5.44 22.34 3.43
C MET A 53 6.39 21.97 2.29
N GLU A 54 7.08 22.96 1.73
CA GLU A 54 8.03 22.76 0.63
C GLU A 54 9.21 21.88 1.04
N ALA A 55 9.73 22.06 2.27
CA ALA A 55 10.79 21.22 2.78
C ALA A 55 10.31 19.78 3.03
N VAL A 56 9.08 19.59 3.52
CA VAL A 56 8.48 18.26 3.66
C VAL A 56 8.29 17.59 2.28
N ARG A 57 7.90 18.34 1.25
CA ARG A 57 7.73 17.85 -0.12
C ARG A 57 9.06 17.44 -0.77
N LYS A 58 10.14 18.16 -0.52
CA LYS A 58 11.47 17.79 -1.01
C LYS A 58 11.89 16.41 -0.49
N VAL A 59 11.59 16.12 0.77
CA VAL A 59 11.81 14.78 1.33
C VAL A 59 10.99 13.72 0.57
N ALA A 60 9.72 14.01 0.28
CA ALA A 60 8.88 13.10 -0.49
C ALA A 60 9.41 12.85 -1.92
N ALA A 61 10.08 13.83 -2.51
CA ALA A 61 10.73 13.72 -3.81
C ALA A 61 12.12 13.05 -3.75
N MET A 62 12.55 12.59 -2.57
CA MET A 62 13.92 12.08 -2.31
C MET A 62 15.03 13.10 -2.59
N ASP A 63 14.69 14.37 -2.68
CA ASP A 63 15.62 15.49 -2.79
C ASP A 63 16.11 15.84 -1.37
N MET A 64 16.96 14.97 -0.85
CA MET A 64 17.46 15.02 0.53
C MET A 64 18.78 15.82 0.57
N ASP A 65 18.69 17.12 0.52
CA ASP A 65 19.83 18.04 0.64
C ASP A 65 20.27 18.26 2.10
N GLY A 66 20.53 17.20 2.85
CA GLY A 66 21.07 17.29 4.21
C GLY A 66 20.18 18.04 5.21
N GLY A 67 18.90 18.19 4.94
CA GLY A 67 17.94 18.89 5.79
C GLY A 67 17.73 18.16 7.12
N ARG A 68 17.52 18.93 8.19
CA ARG A 68 17.26 18.47 9.57
C ARG A 68 16.07 17.51 9.73
N HIS A 69 15.36 17.17 8.68
CA HIS A 69 13.95 16.82 8.78
C HIS A 69 13.56 15.49 8.17
N ALA A 70 14.42 14.88 7.37
CA ALA A 70 14.26 13.48 7.03
C ALA A 70 15.62 12.86 7.08
N SER A 71 15.74 11.79 7.78
CA SER A 71 17.04 11.16 7.85
C SER A 71 17.07 9.99 6.91
N GLU A 72 18.05 10.01 6.08
CA GLU A 72 18.49 8.85 5.33
C GLU A 72 18.70 7.65 6.28
N GLU A 73 19.15 7.90 7.51
CA GLU A 73 19.31 6.89 8.56
C GLU A 73 17.99 6.21 8.94
N LEU A 74 16.89 6.98 9.08
CA LEU A 74 15.58 6.39 9.35
C LEU A 74 15.12 5.52 8.18
N VAL A 75 15.27 6.01 6.95
CA VAL A 75 14.92 5.24 5.76
C VAL A 75 15.73 3.95 5.68
N LYS A 76 17.06 4.04 5.86
CA LYS A 76 17.94 2.87 5.89
C LYS A 76 17.57 1.87 6.99
N ALA A 77 17.25 2.35 8.19
CA ALA A 77 16.82 1.49 9.29
C ALA A 77 15.53 0.76 8.98
N VAL A 78 14.53 1.46 8.41
CA VAL A 78 13.25 0.83 8.00
C VAL A 78 13.48 -0.17 6.88
N VAL A 79 14.31 0.17 5.87
CA VAL A 79 14.65 -0.75 4.79
C VAL A 79 15.36 -2.00 5.34
N ALA A 80 16.32 -1.83 6.24
CA ALA A 80 17.03 -2.95 6.84
C ALA A 80 16.11 -3.93 7.60
N LEU A 81 15.06 -3.42 8.24
CA LEU A 81 14.05 -4.24 8.90
C LEU A 81 13.11 -4.98 7.92
N ARG A 82 12.92 -4.43 6.74
CA ARG A 82 11.91 -4.93 5.77
C ARG A 82 12.49 -5.74 4.62
N ILE A 83 13.78 -5.56 4.30
CA ILE A 83 14.40 -6.16 3.10
C ILE A 83 14.50 -7.69 3.19
N VAL A 84 14.73 -8.21 4.40
CA VAL A 84 14.71 -9.65 4.69
C VAL A 84 13.46 -9.95 5.50
N LYS A 85 12.59 -10.80 4.97
CA LYS A 85 11.32 -11.16 5.62
C LYS A 85 11.55 -12.25 6.66
N GLU A 86 10.87 -12.12 7.79
CA GLU A 86 10.77 -13.19 8.79
C GLU A 86 9.84 -14.30 8.28
N GLN A 87 9.91 -15.47 8.89
CA GLN A 87 9.10 -16.63 8.48
C GLN A 87 7.60 -16.33 8.55
N CYS A 88 7.14 -15.62 9.60
CA CYS A 88 5.73 -15.23 9.73
C CYS A 88 5.27 -14.25 8.63
N GLU A 89 6.17 -13.40 8.12
CA GLU A 89 5.87 -12.51 7.00
C GLU A 89 5.75 -13.29 5.69
N ILE A 90 6.62 -14.28 5.47
CA ILE A 90 6.56 -15.19 4.31
C ILE A 90 5.22 -15.94 4.30
N GLU A 91 4.79 -16.46 5.45
CA GLU A 91 3.50 -17.16 5.58
C GLU A 91 2.31 -16.24 5.25
N GLU A 92 2.38 -14.96 5.58
CA GLU A 92 1.34 -13.99 5.20
C GLU A 92 1.38 -13.64 3.72
N ILE A 93 2.57 -13.53 3.13
CA ILE A 93 2.74 -13.34 1.68
C ILE A 93 2.18 -14.54 0.92
N ASP A 94 2.46 -15.77 1.37
CA ASP A 94 1.92 -16.99 0.78
C ASP A 94 0.38 -17.00 0.80
N LYS A 95 -0.25 -16.59 1.91
CA LYS A 95 -1.71 -16.43 1.97
C LYS A 95 -2.24 -15.41 0.96
N ALA A 96 -1.55 -14.29 0.79
CA ALA A 96 -1.90 -13.31 -0.24
C ALA A 96 -1.73 -13.88 -1.65
N CYS A 97 -0.68 -14.68 -1.89
CA CYS A 97 -0.45 -15.37 -3.15
C CYS A 97 -1.54 -16.42 -3.45
N ASP A 98 -1.98 -17.18 -2.44
CA ASP A 98 -3.10 -18.12 -2.60
C ASP A 98 -4.40 -17.40 -3.03
N LEU A 99 -4.68 -16.24 -2.46
CA LEU A 99 -5.80 -15.41 -2.90
C LEU A 99 -5.62 -14.90 -4.32
N GLY A 100 -4.43 -14.42 -4.68
CA GLY A 100 -4.08 -14.01 -6.03
C GLY A 100 -4.25 -15.14 -7.04
N TYR A 101 -3.82 -16.37 -6.69
CA TYR A 101 -4.06 -17.56 -7.51
C TYR A 101 -5.54 -17.81 -7.76
N LEU A 102 -6.40 -17.65 -6.75
CA LEU A 102 -7.86 -17.79 -6.92
C LEU A 102 -8.43 -16.72 -7.84
N MET A 103 -7.98 -15.46 -7.71
CA MET A 103 -8.37 -14.36 -8.61
C MET A 103 -8.05 -14.69 -10.06
N HIS A 104 -6.79 -15.04 -10.34
CA HIS A 104 -6.33 -15.35 -11.70
C HIS A 104 -6.98 -16.61 -12.26
N THR A 105 -7.30 -17.59 -11.40
CA THR A 105 -8.08 -18.77 -11.81
C THR A 105 -9.49 -18.37 -12.24
N GLU A 106 -10.14 -17.46 -11.51
CA GLU A 106 -11.47 -16.95 -11.87
C GLU A 106 -11.44 -16.13 -13.17
N ALA A 107 -10.41 -15.28 -13.36
CA ALA A 107 -10.22 -14.55 -14.61
C ALA A 107 -10.14 -15.49 -15.80
N ARG A 108 -9.33 -16.56 -15.72
CA ARG A 108 -9.20 -17.56 -16.78
C ARG A 108 -10.51 -18.30 -17.07
N ARG A 109 -11.28 -18.63 -16.03
CA ARG A 109 -12.60 -19.30 -16.17
C ARG A 109 -13.66 -18.37 -16.74
N GLY A 110 -13.60 -17.10 -16.34
CA GLY A 110 -14.54 -16.06 -16.75
C GLY A 110 -14.28 -15.48 -18.15
N CYS A 111 -13.05 -15.60 -18.67
CA CYS A 111 -12.67 -15.05 -19.96
C CYS A 111 -13.32 -15.84 -21.10
N LYS A 112 -14.51 -15.41 -21.52
CA LYS A 112 -15.28 -16.00 -22.62
C LYS A 112 -15.80 -14.91 -23.54
N PRO A 113 -15.87 -15.15 -24.86
CA PRO A 113 -16.48 -14.21 -25.79
C PRO A 113 -17.87 -13.80 -25.33
N GLY A 114 -18.18 -12.52 -25.41
CA GLY A 114 -19.48 -11.95 -25.03
C GLY A 114 -19.58 -11.52 -23.55
N VAL A 115 -18.61 -11.86 -22.69
CA VAL A 115 -18.55 -11.41 -21.30
C VAL A 115 -17.96 -10.00 -21.22
N LEU A 116 -18.49 -9.16 -20.36
CA LEU A 116 -17.94 -7.82 -20.09
C LEU A 116 -16.70 -7.93 -19.18
N GLU A 117 -15.64 -7.21 -19.49
CA GLU A 117 -14.42 -7.18 -18.64
C GLU A 117 -14.75 -6.91 -17.16
N GLN A 118 -15.67 -5.97 -16.90
CA GLN A 118 -16.09 -5.60 -15.55
C GLN A 118 -16.74 -6.77 -14.78
N GLU A 119 -17.38 -7.70 -15.44
CA GLU A 119 -17.94 -8.88 -14.78
C GLU A 119 -16.83 -9.80 -14.27
N ILE A 120 -15.74 -9.92 -15.03
CA ILE A 120 -14.56 -10.71 -14.63
C ILE A 120 -13.88 -10.05 -13.43
N VAL A 121 -13.63 -8.74 -13.50
CA VAL A 121 -13.05 -7.96 -12.40
C VAL A 121 -13.89 -8.10 -11.13
N GLY A 122 -15.21 -7.91 -11.23
CA GLY A 122 -16.10 -8.02 -10.07
C GLY A 122 -16.05 -9.39 -9.38
N ARG A 123 -15.91 -10.48 -10.16
CA ARG A 123 -15.74 -11.83 -9.60
C ARG A 123 -14.37 -12.00 -8.94
N MET A 124 -13.30 -11.49 -9.56
CA MET A 124 -11.95 -11.54 -9.00
C MET A 124 -11.88 -10.79 -7.67
N GLU A 125 -12.35 -9.55 -7.65
CA GLU A 125 -12.34 -8.71 -6.45
C GLU A 125 -13.27 -9.24 -5.35
N GLY A 126 -14.39 -9.84 -5.72
CA GLY A 126 -15.28 -10.53 -4.79
C GLY A 126 -14.61 -11.65 -4.01
N ILE A 127 -13.64 -12.35 -4.61
CA ILE A 127 -12.84 -13.38 -3.93
C ILE A 127 -11.98 -12.73 -2.84
N THR A 128 -11.27 -11.64 -3.15
CA THR A 128 -10.39 -10.97 -2.17
C THR A 128 -11.16 -10.37 -1.02
N LEU A 129 -12.31 -9.75 -1.32
CA LEU A 129 -13.18 -9.15 -0.29
C LEU A 129 -13.83 -10.20 0.62
N SER A 130 -14.09 -11.40 0.10
CA SER A 130 -14.71 -12.47 0.89
C SER A 130 -13.73 -13.29 1.73
N LYS A 131 -12.43 -13.28 1.40
CA LYS A 131 -11.44 -14.18 1.99
C LYS A 131 -10.20 -13.48 2.56
N GLY A 132 -9.93 -12.25 2.16
CA GLY A 132 -8.81 -11.42 2.58
C GLY A 132 -9.26 -10.02 2.96
N TRP A 133 -8.36 -9.05 2.90
CA TRP A 133 -8.65 -7.66 3.18
C TRP A 133 -9.22 -6.92 1.96
N GLY A 134 -8.86 -7.34 0.76
CA GLY A 134 -9.27 -6.75 -0.50
C GLY A 134 -8.20 -6.91 -1.57
N VAL A 135 -8.22 -6.03 -2.56
CA VAL A 135 -7.18 -6.00 -3.60
C VAL A 135 -5.92 -5.29 -3.07
N SER A 136 -4.74 -5.75 -3.49
CA SER A 136 -3.47 -5.10 -3.16
C SER A 136 -3.26 -3.79 -3.91
N PHE A 137 -3.83 -3.70 -5.10
CA PHE A 137 -3.88 -2.50 -5.96
C PHE A 137 -5.08 -2.57 -6.89
N THR A 138 -5.38 -1.49 -7.59
CA THR A 138 -6.50 -1.46 -8.54
C THR A 138 -6.28 -2.48 -9.66
N THR A 139 -7.20 -3.40 -9.82
CA THR A 139 -7.14 -4.47 -10.81
C THR A 139 -7.00 -3.90 -12.22
N ILE A 140 -6.02 -4.36 -12.97
CA ILE A 140 -5.84 -4.09 -14.39
C ILE A 140 -6.28 -5.34 -15.14
N LEU A 141 -7.30 -5.18 -15.99
CA LEU A 141 -7.80 -6.25 -16.84
C LEU A 141 -8.31 -5.65 -18.14
N SER A 142 -7.70 -6.01 -19.25
CA SER A 142 -8.13 -5.53 -20.57
C SER A 142 -7.70 -6.44 -21.70
N GLN A 143 -8.60 -6.62 -22.71
CA GLN A 143 -8.22 -7.21 -23.99
C GLN A 143 -7.44 -6.23 -24.89
N ASN A 144 -7.32 -4.97 -24.50
CA ASN A 144 -6.47 -3.96 -25.13
C ASN A 144 -5.20 -3.74 -24.28
N GLY A 145 -4.38 -4.78 -24.15
CA GLY A 145 -3.20 -4.81 -23.31
C GLY A 145 -2.11 -3.81 -23.70
N GLU A 146 -2.23 -3.17 -24.86
CA GLU A 146 -1.38 -2.04 -25.25
C GLU A 146 -1.64 -0.78 -24.41
N THR A 147 -2.78 -0.70 -23.74
CA THR A 147 -3.10 0.37 -22.79
C THR A 147 -2.81 -0.12 -21.37
N LEU A 148 -1.65 0.24 -20.85
CA LEU A 148 -1.25 -0.12 -19.48
C LEU A 148 -1.93 0.79 -18.45
N HIS A 149 -2.09 0.26 -17.21
CA HIS A 149 -2.71 0.95 -16.09
C HIS A 149 -4.14 1.45 -16.37
N ASN A 150 -4.87 0.72 -17.21
CA ASN A 150 -6.26 1.04 -17.50
C ASN A 150 -7.15 0.60 -16.33
N HIS A 151 -7.86 1.56 -15.74
CA HIS A 151 -8.81 1.34 -14.64
C HIS A 151 -10.26 1.23 -15.11
N THR A 152 -10.49 1.17 -16.42
CA THR A 152 -11.81 1.00 -17.02
C THR A 152 -11.96 -0.40 -17.62
N HIS A 153 -13.13 -1.02 -17.47
CA HIS A 153 -13.39 -2.41 -17.84
C HIS A 153 -14.70 -2.54 -18.62
N HIS A 154 -14.86 -1.69 -19.64
CA HIS A 154 -16.13 -1.55 -20.36
C HIS A 154 -16.21 -2.34 -21.67
N GLN A 155 -15.19 -3.13 -21.98
CA GLN A 155 -15.14 -3.86 -23.24
C GLN A 155 -15.76 -5.24 -23.10
N ILE A 156 -16.40 -5.69 -24.17
CA ILE A 156 -16.92 -7.05 -24.30
C ILE A 156 -15.80 -7.91 -24.88
N ILE A 157 -15.47 -9.01 -24.22
CA ILE A 157 -14.44 -9.95 -24.67
C ILE A 157 -14.78 -10.49 -26.06
N THR A 158 -13.84 -10.37 -26.97
CA THR A 158 -13.94 -10.83 -28.36
C THR A 158 -13.03 -12.02 -28.63
N PRO A 159 -13.45 -12.95 -29.55
CA PRO A 159 -12.61 -14.08 -29.91
C PRO A 159 -11.24 -13.66 -30.48
N GLY A 160 -10.19 -14.41 -30.17
CA GLY A 160 -8.86 -14.22 -30.75
C GLY A 160 -8.02 -13.09 -30.14
N ARG A 161 -8.55 -12.38 -29.13
CA ARG A 161 -7.77 -11.38 -28.37
C ARG A 161 -7.16 -12.00 -27.12
N LEU A 162 -5.95 -11.55 -26.78
CA LEU A 162 -5.37 -11.82 -25.47
C LEU A 162 -6.00 -10.92 -24.42
N LEU A 163 -6.12 -11.43 -23.22
CA LEU A 163 -6.54 -10.65 -22.06
C LEU A 163 -5.31 -10.46 -21.16
N VAL A 164 -4.92 -9.21 -20.94
CA VAL A 164 -3.91 -8.86 -19.93
C VAL A 164 -4.63 -8.77 -18.58
N VAL A 165 -4.06 -9.40 -17.58
CA VAL A 165 -4.56 -9.36 -16.19
C VAL A 165 -3.37 -9.10 -15.30
N ASP A 166 -3.43 -8.02 -14.55
CA ASP A 166 -2.47 -7.63 -13.52
C ASP A 166 -3.27 -7.32 -12.27
N ALA A 167 -3.19 -8.20 -11.30
CA ALA A 167 -4.06 -8.16 -10.11
C ALA A 167 -3.44 -8.91 -8.94
N GLY A 168 -3.72 -8.43 -7.76
CA GLY A 168 -3.27 -9.07 -6.53
C GLY A 168 -4.25 -8.89 -5.38
N ALA A 169 -4.01 -9.61 -4.32
CA ALA A 169 -4.80 -9.63 -3.10
C ALA A 169 -3.98 -9.18 -1.90
N GLU A 170 -4.66 -8.61 -0.93
CA GLU A 170 -4.11 -8.27 0.38
C GLU A 170 -4.62 -9.28 1.43
N SER A 171 -3.71 -9.86 2.20
CA SER A 171 -4.05 -10.73 3.33
C SER A 171 -4.67 -9.93 4.48
N ASN A 172 -5.30 -10.61 5.44
CA ASN A 172 -5.84 -9.95 6.62
C ASN A 172 -4.78 -9.29 7.53
N ALA A 173 -3.52 -9.65 7.37
CA ALA A 173 -2.38 -9.02 8.02
C ALA A 173 -1.69 -7.95 7.15
N HIS A 174 -2.33 -7.54 6.05
CA HIS A 174 -1.88 -6.48 5.15
C HIS A 174 -0.59 -6.79 4.37
N TYR A 175 -0.34 -8.07 4.05
CA TYR A 175 0.67 -8.48 3.08
C TYR A 175 0.02 -8.68 1.71
N ALA A 176 0.72 -8.26 0.67
CA ALA A 176 0.19 -8.18 -0.69
C ALA A 176 0.79 -9.25 -1.60
N SER A 177 -0.01 -9.73 -2.56
CA SER A 177 0.47 -10.40 -3.77
C SER A 177 0.34 -9.48 -4.98
N ASP A 178 1.09 -9.80 -6.02
CA ASP A 178 1.16 -9.07 -7.29
C ASP A 178 1.48 -10.08 -8.40
N PHE A 179 0.60 -10.21 -9.43
CA PHE A 179 0.72 -11.16 -10.52
C PHE A 179 0.38 -10.51 -11.86
#